data_1b9cc66becf1c70f0faf7a81746bb33d
#
_entry.id   1b9cc66becf1c70f0faf7a81746bb33d
#
_cell.length_a   1.000
_cell.length_b   1.000
_cell.length_c   1.000
_cell.angle_alpha   90.00
_cell.angle_beta   90.00
_cell.angle_gamma   90.00
#
_symmetry.space_group_name_H-M   'P 1'
#
loop_
_entity.id
_entity.type
_entity.pdbx_description
1 polymer ?
#
loop_
_entity_poly.entity_id
_entity_poly.type
_entity_poly.pdbx_seq_one_letter_code
_entity_poly.pdbx_strand_id
1 'polypeptide(L)'
;MNRRTVCLTAVFGTLSPPSVFAQEGKVTVFAAASMKDALDEINAAFTKSTGIKVDASYAGSQTLVQLIEEGSRADVFLSADTDWMDYGIQKKVIKDDSCFFLSGNTLVLIASKDSKLGNVTIKPGFNLAQLAGNGLIAIGDVQVVPVGIYAKEALEKLGSWDAAAAKFTMTQDVRAALALVAQGVASLGIVYATDAKVEPRVKVIGTFPGDSHRVIIYPVAATVTAKLEADTYLSYLRSTAATKAVADKYGFIYLRRRIAC
;
A
#
# COMPACT_ATOMS: atom_id res chain seq x y z
N MET A 1 12.61 -88.24 -26.06
CA MET A 1 12.13 -87.65 -24.83
C MET A 1 12.76 -86.27 -24.69
N ASN A 2 12.05 -85.21 -25.15
CA ASN A 2 12.55 -83.87 -25.14
C ASN A 2 11.72 -83.06 -24.14
N ARG A 3 12.37 -82.64 -23.04
CA ARG A 3 11.81 -81.69 -22.07
C ARG A 3 12.05 -80.25 -22.54
N ARG A 4 10.98 -79.53 -22.88
CA ARG A 4 11.03 -78.09 -23.18
C ARG A 4 10.87 -77.33 -21.85
N THR A 5 11.93 -76.65 -21.45
CA THR A 5 11.92 -75.70 -20.30
C THR A 5 11.31 -74.37 -20.82
N VAL A 6 10.16 -73.96 -20.22
CA VAL A 6 9.54 -72.67 -20.49
C VAL A 6 10.07 -71.69 -19.41
N CYS A 7 10.85 -70.71 -19.85
CA CYS A 7 11.23 -69.59 -18.96
C CYS A 7 10.11 -68.53 -18.95
N LEU A 8 9.51 -68.34 -17.78
CA LEU A 8 8.57 -67.25 -17.51
C LEU A 8 9.41 -66.01 -17.12
N THR A 9 9.44 -65.02 -17.98
CA THR A 9 10.03 -63.70 -17.69
C THR A 9 8.94 -62.82 -17.03
N ALA A 10 9.08 -62.55 -15.72
CA ALA A 10 8.22 -61.61 -15.00
C ALA A 10 8.68 -60.20 -15.32
N VAL A 11 7.82 -59.42 -15.98
CA VAL A 11 8.03 -57.96 -16.20
C VAL A 11 7.52 -57.26 -14.94
N PHE A 12 8.43 -56.74 -14.14
CA PHE A 12 8.10 -55.83 -13.03
C PHE A 12 7.88 -54.42 -13.65
N GLY A 13 6.61 -54.08 -13.83
CA GLY A 13 6.24 -52.70 -14.17
C GLY A 13 6.41 -51.79 -12.92
N THR A 14 7.36 -50.89 -12.93
CA THR A 14 7.50 -49.81 -11.94
C THR A 14 6.35 -48.83 -12.13
N LEU A 15 5.33 -48.92 -11.25
CA LEU A 15 4.33 -47.87 -11.14
C LEU A 15 5.00 -46.64 -10.46
N SER A 16 5.36 -45.62 -11.31
CA SER A 16 5.72 -44.31 -10.81
C SER A 16 4.47 -43.69 -10.16
N PRO A 17 4.55 -43.18 -8.90
CA PRO A 17 3.41 -42.50 -8.32
C PRO A 17 3.05 -41.28 -9.15
N PRO A 18 1.75 -40.97 -9.33
CA PRO A 18 1.34 -39.74 -10.01
C PRO A 18 1.94 -38.56 -9.31
N SER A 19 2.66 -37.73 -10.05
CA SER A 19 3.12 -36.42 -9.56
C SER A 19 1.87 -35.61 -9.24
N VAL A 20 1.52 -35.50 -7.97
CA VAL A 20 0.54 -34.51 -7.51
C VAL A 20 1.17 -33.16 -7.81
N PHE A 21 0.79 -32.53 -8.91
CA PHE A 21 1.04 -31.12 -9.10
C PHE A 21 0.30 -30.42 -7.95
N ALA A 22 1.03 -30.10 -6.88
CA ALA A 22 0.53 -29.19 -5.87
C ALA A 22 0.15 -27.91 -6.61
N GLN A 23 -1.15 -27.57 -6.61
CA GLN A 23 -1.61 -26.31 -7.18
C GLN A 23 -0.85 -25.24 -6.41
N GLU A 24 0.05 -24.51 -7.12
CA GLU A 24 0.82 -23.43 -6.48
C GLU A 24 -0.18 -22.44 -5.89
N GLY A 25 -0.18 -22.33 -4.56
CA GLY A 25 -1.04 -21.39 -3.85
C GLY A 25 -0.77 -19.98 -4.34
N LYS A 26 -1.83 -19.18 -4.52
CA LYS A 26 -1.73 -17.78 -4.97
C LYS A 26 -2.65 -16.90 -4.13
N VAL A 27 -2.09 -15.78 -3.65
CA VAL A 27 -2.83 -14.71 -2.96
C VAL A 27 -2.89 -13.48 -3.86
N THR A 28 -4.09 -12.94 -4.05
CA THR A 28 -4.31 -11.68 -4.77
C THR A 28 -4.48 -10.56 -3.75
N VAL A 29 -3.62 -9.53 -3.82
CA VAL A 29 -3.58 -8.43 -2.86
C VAL A 29 -3.93 -7.11 -3.55
N PHE A 30 -4.93 -6.41 -3.06
CA PHE A 30 -5.23 -5.03 -3.44
C PHE A 30 -4.70 -4.10 -2.35
N ALA A 31 -3.71 -3.27 -2.67
CA ALA A 31 -3.02 -2.45 -1.69
C ALA A 31 -2.88 -0.99 -2.12
N ALA A 32 -2.99 -0.09 -1.16
CA ALA A 32 -2.76 1.34 -1.36
C ALA A 32 -1.42 1.59 -2.07
N ALA A 33 -1.41 2.48 -3.06
CA ALA A 33 -0.27 2.76 -3.94
C ALA A 33 1.02 3.10 -3.20
N SER A 34 0.94 3.76 -2.05
CA SER A 34 2.07 4.10 -1.18
C SER A 34 2.80 2.88 -0.60
N MET A 35 2.14 1.72 -0.56
CA MET A 35 2.74 0.47 -0.03
C MET A 35 3.61 -0.26 -1.05
N LYS A 36 3.55 0.12 -2.34
CA LYS A 36 4.10 -0.69 -3.43
C LYS A 36 5.51 -1.20 -3.15
N ASP A 37 6.48 -0.32 -2.94
CA ASP A 37 7.88 -0.72 -2.84
C ASP A 37 8.16 -1.61 -1.62
N ALA A 38 7.53 -1.28 -0.48
CA ALA A 38 7.66 -2.06 0.74
C ALA A 38 6.96 -3.41 0.63
N LEU A 39 5.75 -3.42 0.06
CA LEU A 39 4.95 -4.64 -0.03
C LEU A 39 5.51 -5.60 -1.09
N ASP A 40 6.07 -5.12 -2.20
CA ASP A 40 6.75 -5.96 -3.19
C ASP A 40 7.92 -6.72 -2.56
N GLU A 41 8.71 -6.09 -1.67
CA GLU A 41 9.80 -6.77 -0.95
C GLU A 41 9.27 -7.79 0.07
N ILE A 42 8.20 -7.45 0.79
CA ILE A 42 7.51 -8.38 1.71
C ILE A 42 6.95 -9.58 0.94
N ASN A 43 6.31 -9.35 -0.20
CA ASN A 43 5.73 -10.38 -1.06
C ASN A 43 6.78 -11.35 -1.61
N ALA A 44 7.93 -10.82 -2.03
CA ALA A 44 9.05 -11.64 -2.48
C ALA A 44 9.60 -12.53 -1.34
N ALA A 45 9.75 -11.98 -0.14
CA ALA A 45 10.19 -12.73 1.03
C ALA A 45 9.15 -13.79 1.48
N PHE A 46 7.87 -13.44 1.45
CA PHE A 46 6.77 -14.37 1.70
C PHE A 46 6.77 -15.54 0.72
N THR A 47 6.81 -15.24 -0.58
CA THR A 47 6.85 -16.27 -1.63
C THR A 47 8.06 -17.19 -1.48
N LYS A 48 9.23 -16.61 -1.17
CA LYS A 48 10.46 -17.39 -0.92
C LYS A 48 10.32 -18.34 0.27
N SER A 49 9.62 -17.93 1.32
CA SER A 49 9.50 -18.71 2.55
C SER A 49 8.38 -19.76 2.53
N THR A 50 7.32 -19.52 1.75
CA THR A 50 6.11 -20.35 1.76
C THR A 50 5.84 -21.10 0.45
N GLY A 51 6.44 -20.67 -0.66
CA GLY A 51 6.09 -21.15 -2.00
C GLY A 51 4.79 -20.54 -2.55
N ILE A 52 4.03 -19.78 -1.76
CA ILE A 52 2.77 -19.15 -2.18
C ILE A 52 3.11 -17.88 -2.97
N LYS A 53 2.61 -17.77 -4.21
CA LYS A 53 2.79 -16.57 -5.05
C LYS A 53 1.87 -15.45 -4.59
N VAL A 54 2.33 -14.21 -4.70
CA VAL A 54 1.52 -13.01 -4.45
C VAL A 54 1.37 -12.23 -5.74
N ASP A 55 0.13 -11.90 -6.08
CA ASP A 55 -0.24 -11.02 -7.19
C ASP A 55 -0.83 -9.74 -6.60
N ALA A 56 -0.07 -8.66 -6.64
CA ALA A 56 -0.42 -7.40 -6.00
C ALA A 56 -0.80 -6.33 -7.02
N SER A 57 -1.94 -5.68 -6.78
CA SER A 57 -2.41 -4.49 -7.53
C SER A 57 -2.38 -3.27 -6.62
N TYR A 58 -1.88 -2.16 -7.15
CA TYR A 58 -1.68 -0.92 -6.40
C TYR A 58 -2.45 0.24 -7.01
N ALA A 59 -3.28 0.90 -6.21
CA ALA A 59 -4.04 2.09 -6.60
C ALA A 59 -4.46 2.90 -5.36
N GLY A 60 -5.29 3.91 -5.53
CA GLY A 60 -5.97 4.57 -4.41
C GLY A 60 -6.88 3.61 -3.65
N SER A 61 -6.93 3.71 -2.32
CA SER A 61 -7.72 2.81 -1.48
C SER A 61 -9.19 2.78 -1.86
N GLN A 62 -9.76 3.96 -2.20
CA GLN A 62 -11.13 4.09 -2.68
C GLN A 62 -11.40 3.26 -3.94
N THR A 63 -10.50 3.33 -4.92
CA THR A 63 -10.63 2.59 -6.18
C THR A 63 -10.59 1.09 -5.93
N LEU A 64 -9.68 0.63 -5.10
CA LEU A 64 -9.50 -0.80 -4.82
C LEU A 64 -10.69 -1.41 -4.11
N VAL A 65 -11.23 -0.76 -3.08
CA VAL A 65 -12.39 -1.30 -2.35
C VAL A 65 -13.66 -1.25 -3.19
N GLN A 66 -13.82 -0.24 -4.06
CA GLN A 66 -14.94 -0.19 -5.01
C GLN A 66 -14.84 -1.32 -6.04
N LEU A 67 -13.65 -1.62 -6.57
CA LEU A 67 -13.44 -2.78 -7.44
C LEU A 67 -13.81 -4.10 -6.74
N ILE A 68 -13.50 -4.24 -5.45
CA ILE A 68 -13.92 -5.42 -4.67
C ILE A 68 -15.44 -5.46 -4.53
N GLU A 69 -16.10 -4.33 -4.25
CA GLU A 69 -17.57 -4.23 -4.19
C GLU A 69 -18.23 -4.60 -5.53
N GLU A 70 -17.61 -4.21 -6.65
CA GLU A 70 -18.05 -4.53 -8.01
C GLU A 70 -17.74 -5.99 -8.43
N GLY A 71 -17.16 -6.78 -7.55
CA GLY A 71 -16.92 -8.22 -7.76
C GLY A 71 -15.51 -8.60 -8.23
N SER A 72 -14.56 -7.68 -8.27
CA SER A 72 -13.14 -8.01 -8.50
C SER A 72 -12.62 -8.91 -7.38
N ARG A 73 -11.95 -10.00 -7.77
CA ARG A 73 -11.46 -10.98 -6.81
C ARG A 73 -10.10 -10.56 -6.25
N ALA A 74 -10.13 -10.08 -5.02
CA ALA A 74 -8.94 -9.94 -4.18
C ALA A 74 -9.10 -10.83 -2.94
N ASP A 75 -7.99 -11.35 -2.44
CA ASP A 75 -7.97 -12.14 -1.20
C ASP A 75 -7.68 -11.23 0.01
N VAL A 76 -6.88 -10.18 -0.20
CA VAL A 76 -6.47 -9.24 0.85
C VAL A 76 -6.63 -7.81 0.35
N PHE A 77 -7.17 -6.95 1.21
CA PHE A 77 -7.25 -5.51 1.01
C PHE A 77 -6.41 -4.77 2.05
N LEU A 78 -5.59 -3.81 1.60
CA LEU A 78 -4.75 -2.96 2.43
C LEU A 78 -5.01 -1.50 2.07
N SER A 79 -5.61 -0.76 3.00
CA SER A 79 -5.94 0.65 2.83
C SER A 79 -4.85 1.58 3.39
N ALA A 80 -4.83 2.84 2.96
CA ALA A 80 -4.01 3.91 3.51
C ALA A 80 -4.79 4.78 4.52
N ASP A 81 -6.01 4.42 4.84
CA ASP A 81 -6.83 5.00 5.91
C ASP A 81 -7.82 3.97 6.47
N THR A 82 -8.44 4.30 7.56
CA THR A 82 -9.49 3.49 8.19
C THR A 82 -10.83 3.64 7.48
N ASP A 83 -11.13 4.80 6.89
CA ASP A 83 -12.45 5.08 6.31
C ASP A 83 -12.80 4.11 5.17
N TRP A 84 -11.84 3.84 4.28
CA TRP A 84 -12.07 2.89 3.18
C TRP A 84 -12.05 1.43 3.63
N MET A 85 -11.37 1.11 4.74
CA MET A 85 -11.50 -0.19 5.38
C MET A 85 -12.89 -0.35 5.98
N ASP A 86 -13.36 0.63 6.74
CA ASP A 86 -14.69 0.64 7.36
C ASP A 86 -15.80 0.60 6.29
N TYR A 87 -15.62 1.32 5.19
CA TYR A 87 -16.51 1.22 4.03
C TYR A 87 -16.63 -0.21 3.52
N GLY A 88 -15.51 -0.90 3.29
CA GLY A 88 -15.49 -2.29 2.82
C GLY A 88 -16.14 -3.27 3.80
N ILE A 89 -15.97 -3.05 5.12
CA ILE A 89 -16.61 -3.83 6.17
C ILE A 89 -18.14 -3.58 6.17
N GLN A 90 -18.58 -2.32 6.09
CA GLN A 90 -20.00 -1.96 6.02
C GLN A 90 -20.70 -2.53 4.77
N LYS A 91 -20.00 -2.55 3.63
CA LYS A 91 -20.45 -3.18 2.38
C LYS A 91 -20.40 -4.71 2.43
N LYS A 92 -19.88 -5.29 3.51
CA LYS A 92 -19.75 -6.75 3.70
C LYS A 92 -18.90 -7.41 2.62
N VAL A 93 -17.91 -6.71 2.10
CA VAL A 93 -16.90 -7.25 1.16
C VAL A 93 -15.56 -7.52 1.84
N ILE A 94 -15.35 -7.01 3.05
CA ILE A 94 -14.18 -7.23 3.89
C ILE A 94 -14.59 -7.94 5.19
N LYS A 95 -13.76 -8.88 5.66
CA LYS A 95 -13.93 -9.60 6.93
C LYS A 95 -13.41 -8.76 8.08
N ASP A 96 -14.30 -8.24 8.91
CA ASP A 96 -13.97 -7.41 10.07
C ASP A 96 -13.05 -8.12 11.07
N ASP A 97 -13.34 -9.39 11.39
CA ASP A 97 -12.57 -10.20 12.33
C ASP A 97 -11.12 -10.47 11.91
N SER A 98 -10.79 -10.28 10.64
CA SER A 98 -9.43 -10.41 10.11
C SER A 98 -8.63 -9.11 10.14
N CYS A 99 -9.30 -7.96 10.38
CA CYS A 99 -8.70 -6.63 10.26
C CYS A 99 -7.68 -6.33 11.37
N PHE A 100 -6.57 -5.70 10.98
CA PHE A 100 -5.58 -5.17 11.92
C PHE A 100 -4.78 -4.01 11.31
N PHE A 101 -4.24 -3.16 12.17
CA PHE A 101 -3.39 -2.05 11.78
C PHE A 101 -1.95 -2.52 11.52
N LEU A 102 -1.49 -2.38 10.27
CA LEU A 102 -0.17 -2.84 9.85
C LEU A 102 0.92 -1.83 10.15
N SER A 103 0.72 -0.57 9.80
CA SER A 103 1.71 0.50 9.93
C SER A 103 1.07 1.88 9.99
N GLY A 104 1.86 2.90 10.31
CA GLY A 104 1.52 4.31 10.15
C GLY A 104 2.43 5.00 9.15
N ASN A 105 2.18 6.30 8.91
CA ASN A 105 2.96 7.14 8.01
C ASN A 105 3.01 8.60 8.48
N THR A 106 3.77 9.43 7.77
CA THR A 106 3.89 10.86 8.02
C THR A 106 3.56 11.64 6.75
N LEU A 107 2.81 12.72 6.87
CA LEU A 107 2.49 13.63 5.76
C LEU A 107 3.63 14.63 5.57
N VAL A 108 4.08 14.80 4.31
CA VAL A 108 5.18 15.70 3.96
C VAL A 108 4.85 16.57 2.75
N LEU A 109 5.48 17.75 2.74
CA LEU A 109 5.51 18.65 1.60
C LEU A 109 6.79 18.40 0.81
N ILE A 110 6.66 18.15 -0.49
CA ILE A 110 7.77 17.90 -1.40
C ILE A 110 7.90 18.95 -2.49
N ALA A 111 9.09 19.08 -3.01
CA ALA A 111 9.41 19.82 -4.23
C ALA A 111 10.33 18.97 -5.12
N SER A 112 10.50 19.36 -6.39
CA SER A 112 11.52 18.76 -7.25
C SER A 112 12.91 18.84 -6.59
N LYS A 113 13.76 17.86 -6.84
CA LYS A 113 15.14 17.80 -6.32
C LYS A 113 15.93 19.08 -6.67
N ASP A 114 15.70 19.61 -7.87
CA ASP A 114 16.40 20.78 -8.42
C ASP A 114 15.77 22.10 -7.97
N SER A 115 14.65 22.07 -7.26
CA SER A 115 14.02 23.28 -6.72
C SER A 115 14.96 24.05 -5.80
N LYS A 116 14.96 25.38 -5.93
CA LYS A 116 15.73 26.27 -5.04
C LYS A 116 15.09 26.48 -3.67
N LEU A 117 13.89 25.95 -3.45
CA LEU A 117 13.21 26.03 -2.16
C LEU A 117 14.01 25.28 -1.10
N GLY A 118 14.28 25.93 0.02
CA GLY A 118 14.86 25.33 1.23
C GLY A 118 13.79 24.66 2.09
N ASN A 119 14.23 24.13 3.24
CA ASN A 119 13.32 23.58 4.23
C ASN A 119 12.42 24.68 4.81
N VAL A 120 11.15 24.33 5.01
CA VAL A 120 10.14 25.22 5.58
C VAL A 120 9.57 24.62 6.86
N THR A 121 9.26 25.48 7.82
CA THR A 121 8.55 25.07 9.03
C THR A 121 7.05 25.19 8.78
N ILE A 122 6.36 24.07 8.77
CA ILE A 122 4.90 24.01 8.64
C ILE A 122 4.27 24.21 10.02
N LYS A 123 3.52 25.30 10.19
CA LYS A 123 2.86 25.70 11.45
C LYS A 123 1.60 26.52 11.13
N PRO A 124 0.74 26.80 12.12
CA PRO A 124 -0.40 27.70 11.92
C PRO A 124 0.00 29.02 11.24
N GLY A 125 -0.76 29.41 10.21
CA GLY A 125 -0.46 30.55 9.36
C GLY A 125 0.61 30.32 8.28
N PHE A 126 1.04 29.07 8.04
CA PHE A 126 1.92 28.70 6.92
C PHE A 126 1.26 29.03 5.58
N ASN A 127 1.95 29.84 4.76
CA ASN A 127 1.40 30.28 3.49
C ASN A 127 1.86 29.37 2.34
N LEU A 128 1.14 28.27 2.12
CA LEU A 128 1.41 27.30 1.07
C LEU A 128 1.26 27.93 -0.34
N ALA A 129 0.26 28.81 -0.52
CA ALA A 129 0.02 29.48 -1.79
C ALA A 129 1.18 30.38 -2.20
N GLN A 130 1.77 31.13 -1.25
CA GLN A 130 2.94 31.95 -1.48
C GLN A 130 4.17 31.10 -1.82
N LEU A 131 4.36 29.99 -1.13
CA LEU A 131 5.47 29.07 -1.38
C LEU A 131 5.41 28.47 -2.79
N ALA A 132 4.21 28.11 -3.26
CA ALA A 132 4.00 27.60 -4.62
C ALA A 132 4.25 28.63 -5.72
N GLY A 133 4.20 29.94 -5.40
CA GLY A 133 4.32 31.02 -6.38
C GLY A 133 3.25 30.89 -7.48
N ASN A 134 3.66 30.83 -8.73
CA ASN A 134 2.77 30.62 -9.87
C ASN A 134 2.56 29.12 -10.21
N GLY A 135 3.19 28.22 -9.46
CA GLY A 135 3.15 26.79 -9.73
C GLY A 135 1.93 26.08 -9.14
N LEU A 136 1.71 24.87 -9.61
CA LEU A 136 0.69 23.96 -9.10
C LEU A 136 1.18 23.19 -7.87
N ILE A 137 0.23 22.73 -7.08
CA ILE A 137 0.43 21.87 -5.91
C ILE A 137 -0.26 20.54 -6.17
N ALA A 138 0.49 19.47 -6.35
CA ALA A 138 -0.06 18.14 -6.55
C ALA A 138 -0.54 17.56 -5.21
N ILE A 139 -1.77 17.03 -5.20
CA ILE A 139 -2.42 16.48 -4.02
C ILE A 139 -3.35 15.34 -4.45
N GLY A 140 -3.56 14.32 -3.62
CA GLY A 140 -4.64 13.36 -3.86
C GLY A 140 -6.00 14.06 -3.84
N ASP A 141 -7.00 13.53 -4.56
CA ASP A 141 -8.36 14.06 -4.48
C ASP A 141 -8.81 14.10 -3.02
N VAL A 142 -9.14 15.29 -2.56
CA VAL A 142 -9.40 15.60 -1.15
C VAL A 142 -10.74 15.06 -0.65
N GLN A 143 -11.56 14.52 -1.52
CA GLN A 143 -12.86 13.93 -1.17
C GLN A 143 -12.76 12.41 -0.97
N VAL A 144 -11.83 11.75 -1.67
CA VAL A 144 -11.82 10.29 -1.74
C VAL A 144 -10.44 9.64 -1.57
N VAL A 145 -9.37 10.34 -1.91
CA VAL A 145 -8.01 9.76 -1.81
C VAL A 145 -7.44 9.99 -0.41
N PRO A 146 -6.99 8.94 0.31
CA PRO A 146 -6.53 9.07 1.70
C PRO A 146 -5.53 10.20 1.93
N VAL A 147 -4.45 10.29 1.14
CA VAL A 147 -3.46 11.37 1.29
C VAL A 147 -4.07 12.76 1.07
N GLY A 148 -5.05 12.88 0.18
CA GLY A 148 -5.78 14.12 -0.09
C GLY A 148 -6.66 14.52 1.10
N ILE A 149 -7.35 13.57 1.70
CA ILE A 149 -8.17 13.78 2.89
C ILE A 149 -7.30 14.28 4.05
N TYR A 150 -6.20 13.59 4.36
CA TYR A 150 -5.26 14.02 5.40
C TYR A 150 -4.64 15.39 5.10
N ALA A 151 -4.30 15.66 3.85
CA ALA A 151 -3.73 16.95 3.46
C ALA A 151 -4.74 18.09 3.62
N LYS A 152 -6.01 17.88 3.27
CA LYS A 152 -7.07 18.86 3.49
C LYS A 152 -7.26 19.15 4.97
N GLU A 153 -7.41 18.12 5.81
CA GLU A 153 -7.50 18.26 7.27
C GLU A 153 -6.34 19.09 7.83
N ALA A 154 -5.10 18.77 7.41
CA ALA A 154 -3.91 19.48 7.86
C ALA A 154 -3.93 20.96 7.43
N LEU A 155 -4.25 21.24 6.19
CA LEU A 155 -4.25 22.59 5.66
C LEU A 155 -5.39 23.46 6.23
N GLU A 156 -6.57 22.89 6.47
CA GLU A 156 -7.67 23.56 7.15
C GLU A 156 -7.28 23.93 8.57
N LYS A 157 -6.74 22.98 9.35
CA LYS A 157 -6.29 23.24 10.72
C LYS A 157 -5.17 24.27 10.80
N LEU A 158 -4.31 24.32 9.80
CA LEU A 158 -3.21 25.28 9.71
C LEU A 158 -3.62 26.63 9.14
N GLY A 159 -4.88 26.79 8.66
CA GLY A 159 -5.39 28.01 8.03
C GLY A 159 -4.77 28.30 6.64
N SER A 160 -4.33 27.25 5.96
CA SER A 160 -3.62 27.36 4.67
C SER A 160 -4.46 26.88 3.48
N TRP A 161 -5.63 26.30 3.71
CA TRP A 161 -6.45 25.64 2.68
C TRP A 161 -6.99 26.63 1.65
N ASP A 162 -7.76 27.63 2.09
CA ASP A 162 -8.51 28.54 1.19
C ASP A 162 -7.57 29.31 0.27
N ALA A 163 -6.45 29.81 0.79
CA ALA A 163 -5.48 30.56 0.01
C ALA A 163 -4.79 29.70 -1.09
N ALA A 164 -4.70 28.39 -0.89
CA ALA A 164 -4.06 27.47 -1.82
C ALA A 164 -5.04 26.75 -2.76
N ALA A 165 -6.34 26.81 -2.51
CA ALA A 165 -7.36 26.01 -3.18
C ALA A 165 -7.29 26.07 -4.72
N ALA A 166 -7.08 27.26 -5.29
CA ALA A 166 -7.00 27.46 -6.73
C ALA A 166 -5.72 26.89 -7.38
N LYS A 167 -4.75 26.43 -6.59
CA LYS A 167 -3.47 25.89 -7.07
C LYS A 167 -3.39 24.38 -7.02
N PHE A 168 -4.37 23.71 -6.44
CA PHE A 168 -4.34 22.25 -6.32
C PHE A 168 -4.60 21.58 -7.67
N THR A 169 -3.76 20.59 -7.97
CA THR A 169 -4.00 19.58 -9.00
C THR A 169 -4.26 18.27 -8.31
N MET A 170 -5.51 17.83 -8.37
CA MET A 170 -5.96 16.60 -7.70
C MET A 170 -5.63 15.36 -8.53
N THR A 171 -5.24 14.29 -7.86
CA THR A 171 -4.83 13.02 -8.47
C THR A 171 -5.58 11.83 -7.86
N GLN A 172 -5.64 10.74 -8.59
CA GLN A 172 -6.33 9.51 -8.21
C GLN A 172 -5.66 8.70 -7.09
N ASP A 173 -4.38 8.95 -6.84
CA ASP A 173 -3.59 8.35 -5.77
C ASP A 173 -2.33 9.17 -5.47
N VAL A 174 -1.60 8.80 -4.41
CA VAL A 174 -0.41 9.52 -3.95
C VAL A 174 0.77 9.40 -4.93
N ARG A 175 0.89 8.29 -5.67
CA ARG A 175 1.99 8.11 -6.62
C ARG A 175 1.82 8.95 -7.87
N ALA A 176 0.57 9.21 -8.27
CA ALA A 176 0.28 10.18 -9.31
C ALA A 176 0.66 11.60 -8.87
N ALA A 177 0.35 12.01 -7.62
CA ALA A 177 0.80 13.30 -7.08
C ALA A 177 2.33 13.41 -7.02
N LEU A 178 3.01 12.38 -6.54
CA LEU A 178 4.47 12.30 -6.52
C LEU A 178 5.07 12.45 -7.90
N ALA A 179 4.50 11.78 -8.90
CA ALA A 179 4.98 11.81 -10.28
C ALA A 179 4.89 13.21 -10.90
N LEU A 180 3.83 13.97 -10.64
CA LEU A 180 3.69 15.35 -11.13
C LEU A 180 4.82 16.25 -10.62
N VAL A 181 5.24 16.09 -9.36
CA VAL A 181 6.37 16.84 -8.80
C VAL A 181 7.71 16.35 -9.36
N ALA A 182 7.89 15.03 -9.45
CA ALA A 182 9.11 14.43 -9.99
C ALA A 182 9.36 14.78 -11.46
N GLN A 183 8.29 15.04 -12.22
CA GLN A 183 8.33 15.46 -13.62
C GLN A 183 8.39 16.99 -13.79
N GLY A 184 8.30 17.77 -12.71
CA GLY A 184 8.31 19.22 -12.77
C GLY A 184 7.00 19.85 -13.25
N VAL A 185 5.91 19.08 -13.37
CA VAL A 185 4.57 19.58 -13.73
C VAL A 185 3.96 20.36 -12.58
N ALA A 186 4.14 19.88 -11.34
CA ALA A 186 3.77 20.60 -10.13
C ALA A 186 5.03 21.10 -9.40
N SER A 187 4.99 22.32 -8.89
CA SER A 187 6.09 22.91 -8.12
C SER A 187 6.23 22.28 -6.74
N LEU A 188 5.11 21.92 -6.15
CA LEU A 188 4.99 21.32 -4.82
C LEU A 188 4.06 20.10 -4.88
N GLY A 189 4.17 19.24 -3.87
CA GLY A 189 3.22 18.14 -3.67
C GLY A 189 3.09 17.79 -2.21
N ILE A 190 1.93 17.26 -1.84
CA ILE A 190 1.68 16.70 -0.52
C ILE A 190 1.52 15.20 -0.67
N VAL A 191 2.46 14.45 -0.07
CA VAL A 191 2.58 13.00 -0.17
C VAL A 191 2.96 12.40 1.17
N TYR A 192 3.10 11.08 1.26
CA TYR A 192 3.67 10.48 2.46
C TYR A 192 5.21 10.48 2.42
N ALA A 193 5.82 10.47 3.59
CA ALA A 193 7.28 10.42 3.73
C ALA A 193 7.89 9.19 3.04
N THR A 194 7.18 8.06 3.05
CA THR A 194 7.59 6.82 2.39
C THR A 194 7.64 6.97 0.87
N ASP A 195 6.70 7.70 0.26
CA ASP A 195 6.69 7.96 -1.18
C ASP A 195 7.84 8.89 -1.59
N ALA A 196 8.09 9.93 -0.80
CA ALA A 196 9.22 10.83 -1.05
C ALA A 196 10.57 10.12 -0.93
N LYS A 197 10.68 9.11 -0.05
CA LYS A 197 11.91 8.36 0.19
C LYS A 197 12.33 7.49 -1.00
N VAL A 198 11.39 6.98 -1.77
CA VAL A 198 11.66 6.09 -2.91
C VAL A 198 11.78 6.81 -4.24
N GLU A 199 11.51 8.12 -4.31
CA GLU A 199 11.60 8.90 -5.54
C GLU A 199 12.78 9.91 -5.47
N PRO A 200 13.93 9.60 -6.07
CA PRO A 200 15.13 10.41 -5.96
C PRO A 200 15.05 11.79 -6.64
N ARG A 201 14.06 12.01 -7.51
CA ARG A 201 13.85 13.28 -8.22
C ARG A 201 13.11 14.33 -7.39
N VAL A 202 12.62 13.96 -6.19
CA VAL A 202 12.01 14.90 -5.27
C VAL A 202 12.82 15.05 -3.99
N LYS A 203 12.53 16.08 -3.22
CA LYS A 203 13.03 16.28 -1.86
C LYS A 203 11.90 16.71 -0.94
N VAL A 204 11.94 16.26 0.30
CA VAL A 204 11.08 16.76 1.37
C VAL A 204 11.58 18.15 1.75
N ILE A 205 10.68 19.13 1.75
CA ILE A 205 10.95 20.51 2.18
C ILE A 205 10.21 20.89 3.45
N GLY A 206 9.25 20.08 3.90
CA GLY A 206 8.55 20.29 5.16
C GLY A 206 7.78 19.04 5.61
N THR A 207 7.61 18.90 6.91
CA THR A 207 6.80 17.82 7.50
C THR A 207 5.59 18.45 8.18
N PHE A 208 4.41 17.94 7.92
CA PHE A 208 3.18 18.40 8.59
C PHE A 208 3.19 17.96 10.05
N PRO A 209 2.76 18.85 10.99
CA PRO A 209 2.62 18.47 12.38
C PRO A 209 1.68 17.28 12.54
N GLY A 210 2.05 16.31 13.37
CA GLY A 210 1.26 15.08 13.54
C GLY A 210 -0.13 15.31 14.16
N ASP A 211 -0.33 16.45 14.79
CA ASP A 211 -1.63 16.90 15.32
C ASP A 211 -2.43 17.74 14.32
N SER A 212 -1.91 18.03 13.13
CA SER A 212 -2.62 18.81 12.10
C SER A 212 -3.68 18.00 11.36
N HIS A 213 -3.62 16.69 11.41
CA HIS A 213 -4.54 15.75 10.79
C HIS A 213 -4.74 14.54 11.71
N ARG A 214 -5.75 13.71 11.43
CA ARG A 214 -5.88 12.43 12.14
C ARG A 214 -4.70 11.51 11.84
N VAL A 215 -4.48 10.52 12.72
CA VAL A 215 -3.35 9.58 12.61
C VAL A 215 -3.46 8.78 11.32
N ILE A 216 -2.39 8.75 10.54
CA ILE A 216 -2.31 7.96 9.30
C ILE A 216 -2.06 6.51 9.69
N ILE A 217 -3.01 5.64 9.35
CA ILE A 217 -2.96 4.21 9.67
C ILE A 217 -3.24 3.41 8.39
N TYR A 218 -2.53 2.31 8.22
CA TYR A 218 -2.73 1.33 7.16
C TYR A 218 -3.36 0.06 7.73
N PRO A 219 -4.69 -0.06 7.70
CA PRO A 219 -5.37 -1.29 8.03
C PRO A 219 -5.24 -2.32 6.90
N VAL A 220 -5.22 -3.60 7.27
CA VAL A 220 -5.22 -4.73 6.34
C VAL A 220 -6.20 -5.79 6.81
N ALA A 221 -6.93 -6.40 5.87
CA ALA A 221 -7.90 -7.45 6.15
C ALA A 221 -8.08 -8.42 4.97
N ALA A 222 -8.62 -9.60 5.24
CA ALA A 222 -9.10 -10.50 4.20
C ALA A 222 -10.41 -9.99 3.61
N THR A 223 -10.65 -10.25 2.32
CA THR A 223 -11.97 -10.08 1.71
C THR A 223 -12.88 -11.26 2.08
N VAL A 224 -14.20 -11.11 1.89
CA VAL A 224 -15.15 -12.21 2.15
C VAL A 224 -14.98 -13.38 1.18
N THR A 225 -14.37 -13.15 0.01
CA THR A 225 -14.08 -14.16 -1.01
C THR A 225 -12.66 -14.73 -0.91
N ALA A 226 -11.91 -14.35 0.13
CA ALA A 226 -10.52 -14.76 0.31
C ALA A 226 -10.37 -16.27 0.41
N LYS A 227 -9.31 -16.78 -0.23
CA LYS A 227 -8.87 -18.16 -0.14
C LYS A 227 -8.10 -18.42 1.16
N LEU A 228 -7.88 -19.69 1.49
CA LEU A 228 -7.15 -20.09 2.70
C LEU A 228 -5.72 -19.54 2.78
N GLU A 229 -5.07 -19.36 1.63
CA GLU A 229 -3.73 -18.79 1.54
C GLU A 229 -3.65 -17.35 2.09
N ALA A 230 -4.78 -16.62 2.09
CA ALA A 230 -4.86 -15.28 2.67
C ALA A 230 -4.57 -15.27 4.17
N ASP A 231 -5.02 -16.29 4.91
CA ASP A 231 -4.76 -16.40 6.34
C ASP A 231 -3.26 -16.57 6.63
N THR A 232 -2.57 -17.35 5.78
CA THR A 232 -1.12 -17.51 5.85
C THR A 232 -0.41 -16.21 5.57
N TYR A 233 -0.88 -15.46 4.56
CA TYR A 233 -0.32 -14.16 4.20
C TYR A 233 -0.55 -13.11 5.29
N LEU A 234 -1.75 -12.99 5.82
CA LEU A 234 -2.06 -12.07 6.94
C LEU A 234 -1.26 -12.42 8.19
N SER A 235 -1.09 -13.71 8.48
CA SER A 235 -0.24 -14.18 9.58
C SER A 235 1.22 -13.79 9.37
N TYR A 236 1.72 -13.87 8.15
CA TYR A 236 3.06 -13.42 7.79
C TYR A 236 3.21 -11.90 7.98
N LEU A 237 2.24 -11.10 7.50
CA LEU A 237 2.23 -9.65 7.73
C LEU A 237 2.14 -9.29 9.21
N ARG A 238 1.50 -10.11 10.03
CA ARG A 238 1.50 -9.98 11.49
C ARG A 238 2.82 -10.41 12.13
N SER A 239 3.62 -11.24 11.49
CA SER A 239 4.92 -11.65 12.01
C SER A 239 5.94 -10.51 11.94
N THR A 240 6.86 -10.46 12.88
CA THR A 240 7.47 -9.19 13.27
C THR A 240 8.77 -8.81 12.59
N ALA A 241 9.66 -9.77 12.32
CA ALA A 241 11.04 -9.41 11.96
C ALA A 241 11.16 -8.86 10.54
N ALA A 242 10.62 -9.58 9.54
CA ALA A 242 10.72 -9.17 8.14
C ALA A 242 9.90 -7.91 7.85
N THR A 243 8.65 -7.87 8.34
CA THR A 243 7.75 -6.72 8.15
C THR A 243 8.32 -5.46 8.81
N LYS A 244 8.90 -5.60 10.02
CA LYS A 244 9.52 -4.47 10.71
C LYS A 244 10.75 -3.96 9.98
N ALA A 245 11.63 -4.85 9.52
CA ALA A 245 12.85 -4.44 8.79
C ALA A 245 12.49 -3.67 7.51
N VAL A 246 11.46 -4.12 6.78
CA VAL A 246 10.98 -3.44 5.58
C VAL A 246 10.33 -2.10 5.94
N ALA A 247 9.53 -2.04 7.01
CA ALA A 247 8.94 -0.78 7.49
C ALA A 247 10.04 0.24 7.83
N ASP A 248 11.05 -0.14 8.59
CA ASP A 248 12.19 0.73 8.95
C ASP A 248 12.96 1.18 7.69
N LYS A 249 13.16 0.29 6.72
CA LYS A 249 13.85 0.59 5.45
C LYS A 249 13.12 1.66 4.63
N TYR A 250 11.81 1.54 4.51
CA TYR A 250 10.98 2.46 3.69
C TYR A 250 10.44 3.66 4.47
N GLY A 251 10.56 3.66 5.79
CA GLY A 251 10.17 4.78 6.65
C GLY A 251 8.73 4.73 7.14
N PHE A 252 8.07 3.59 7.07
CA PHE A 252 6.77 3.40 7.70
C PHE A 252 6.91 3.38 9.23
N ILE A 253 5.90 3.90 9.91
CA ILE A 253 5.84 3.88 11.37
C ILE A 253 5.38 2.48 11.81
N TYR A 254 6.26 1.75 12.48
CA TYR A 254 5.92 0.44 13.01
C TYR A 254 5.01 0.55 14.25
N LEU A 255 3.86 -0.09 14.19
CA LEU A 255 2.90 -0.13 15.30
C LEU A 255 3.24 -1.32 16.22
N ARG A 256 3.75 -1.03 17.43
CA ARG A 256 4.17 -2.06 18.40
C ARG A 256 3.03 -2.96 18.87
N ARG A 257 1.82 -2.44 18.94
CA ARG A 257 0.59 -3.20 19.23
C ARG A 257 -0.26 -3.19 17.98
N ARG A 258 -0.53 -4.36 17.45
CA ARG A 258 -1.46 -4.54 16.34
C ARG A 258 -2.85 -4.55 16.94
N ILE A 259 -3.45 -3.40 16.95
CA ILE A 259 -4.82 -3.19 17.39
C ILE A 259 -5.69 -3.75 16.28
N ALA A 260 -6.73 -4.52 16.62
CA ALA A 260 -7.81 -4.83 15.69
C ALA A 260 -8.47 -3.51 15.25
N CYS A 261 -8.99 -3.49 14.07
CA CYS A 261 -9.72 -2.33 13.56
C CYS A 261 -10.97 -2.02 14.36
#